data_fa3c1f66f054d7a4116b82176f2116c7
#
_entry.id   fa3c1f66f054d7a4116b82176f2116c7
#
_cell.length_a   1.000
_cell.length_b   1.000
_cell.length_c   1.000
_cell.angle_alpha   90.00
_cell.angle_beta   90.00
_cell.angle_gamma   90.00
#
_symmetry.space_group_name_H-M   'P 1'
#
loop_
_entity.id
_entity.type
_entity.pdbx_description
1 polymer ?
#
loop_
_entity_poly.entity_id
_entity_poly.type
_entity_poly.pdbx_seq_one_letter_code
_entity_poly.pdbx_strand_id
1 'polypeptide(L)'
;MNKLSPRLSLISLCLMSAYSFSSHAEESQQTTVLDEITVTGEKFERSQSSTGSSTSVVTAEQLKREANLLSATQLLKRDVNILDTGLGNDLPTVRGVDGSGPAGGAVAFFAGSRPRLNMQIDGRTSSYNELAFGTKSLWDMKQVEIYRGA
;
A
#
# COMPACT_ATOMS: atom_id res chain seq x y z
N MET A 1 39.65 -48.86 -55.29
CA MET A 1 40.18 -48.46 -53.95
C MET A 1 40.03 -46.92 -53.88
N ASN A 2 38.91 -46.48 -53.30
CA ASN A 2 38.63 -45.04 -53.17
C ASN A 2 39.25 -44.49 -51.87
N LYS A 3 40.26 -43.64 -52.02
CA LYS A 3 40.85 -42.91 -50.90
C LYS A 3 39.86 -41.73 -50.52
N LEU A 4 39.10 -41.95 -49.43
CA LEU A 4 38.38 -40.86 -48.82
C LEU A 4 39.40 -39.84 -48.29
N SER A 5 39.24 -38.59 -48.73
CA SER A 5 40.14 -37.52 -48.37
C SER A 5 39.97 -37.12 -46.88
N PRO A 6 41.05 -36.88 -46.13
CA PRO A 6 40.99 -36.57 -44.70
C PRO A 6 40.28 -35.27 -44.35
N ARG A 7 39.89 -34.49 -45.35
CA ARG A 7 39.20 -33.20 -45.17
C ARG A 7 37.72 -33.32 -44.76
N LEU A 8 37.04 -34.46 -45.06
CA LEU A 8 35.65 -34.68 -44.65
C LEU A 8 35.56 -35.09 -43.18
N SER A 9 36.60 -35.73 -42.65
CA SER A 9 36.63 -36.17 -41.21
C SER A 9 36.74 -34.97 -40.25
N LEU A 10 37.46 -33.94 -40.61
CA LEU A 10 37.61 -32.72 -39.78
C LEU A 10 36.35 -31.89 -39.70
N ILE A 11 35.56 -31.82 -40.76
CA ILE A 11 34.29 -31.07 -40.78
C ILE A 11 33.22 -31.77 -39.94
N SER A 12 33.20 -33.09 -39.94
CA SER A 12 32.29 -33.89 -39.11
C SER A 12 32.59 -33.77 -37.62
N LEU A 13 33.86 -33.61 -37.24
CA LEU A 13 34.26 -33.43 -35.83
C LEU A 13 33.89 -32.02 -35.27
N CYS A 14 33.97 -31.00 -36.13
CA CYS A 14 33.56 -29.64 -35.72
C CYS A 14 32.04 -29.46 -35.55
N LEU A 15 31.21 -30.25 -36.29
CA LEU A 15 29.76 -30.18 -36.12
C LEU A 15 29.27 -30.85 -34.80
N MET A 16 30.00 -31.83 -34.28
CA MET A 16 29.64 -32.49 -33.02
C MET A 16 29.93 -31.64 -31.77
N SER A 17 30.85 -30.67 -31.85
CA SER A 17 31.21 -29.82 -30.71
C SER A 17 30.29 -28.64 -30.51
N ALA A 18 29.40 -28.34 -31.47
CA ALA A 18 28.48 -27.19 -31.40
C ALA A 18 27.19 -27.46 -30.61
N TYR A 19 26.91 -28.72 -30.26
CA TYR A 19 25.67 -29.11 -29.57
C TYR A 19 25.76 -29.17 -28.04
N SER A 20 26.88 -28.82 -27.42
CA SER A 20 27.10 -28.99 -26.00
C SER A 20 26.89 -27.70 -25.16
N PHE A 21 26.40 -26.61 -25.74
CA PHE A 21 25.99 -25.41 -24.99
C PHE A 21 24.47 -25.34 -24.83
N SER A 22 23.88 -26.37 -24.23
CA SER A 22 22.62 -26.18 -23.54
C SER A 22 22.95 -25.48 -22.22
N SER A 23 23.02 -24.17 -22.25
CA SER A 23 22.99 -23.38 -21.04
C SER A 23 21.64 -23.62 -20.36
N HIS A 24 21.63 -24.46 -19.33
CA HIS A 24 20.59 -24.41 -18.33
C HIS A 24 20.71 -23.01 -17.67
N ALA A 25 19.95 -22.07 -18.18
CA ALA A 25 19.56 -20.92 -17.37
C ALA A 25 18.63 -21.50 -16.30
N GLU A 26 19.21 -21.84 -15.16
CA GLU A 26 18.48 -22.07 -13.93
C GLU A 26 17.92 -20.69 -13.56
N GLU A 27 16.71 -20.43 -14.06
CA GLU A 27 15.90 -19.30 -13.66
C GLU A 27 15.57 -19.54 -12.20
N SER A 28 16.47 -19.04 -11.33
CA SER A 28 16.21 -18.91 -9.92
C SER A 28 14.99 -18.00 -9.79
N GLN A 29 13.80 -18.60 -9.82
CA GLN A 29 12.60 -17.95 -9.33
C GLN A 29 12.83 -17.67 -7.85
N GLN A 30 13.46 -16.53 -7.56
CA GLN A 30 13.33 -15.91 -6.27
C GLN A 30 11.84 -15.60 -6.13
N THR A 31 11.10 -16.53 -5.57
CA THR A 31 9.79 -16.26 -4.98
C THR A 31 10.06 -15.20 -3.91
N THR A 32 9.88 -13.95 -4.27
CA THR A 32 9.81 -12.88 -3.30
C THR A 32 8.56 -13.18 -2.47
N VAL A 33 8.76 -13.83 -1.34
CA VAL A 33 7.71 -13.97 -0.34
C VAL A 33 7.43 -12.56 0.12
N LEU A 34 6.36 -11.98 -0.40
CA LEU A 34 5.86 -10.70 0.10
C LEU A 34 5.37 -10.98 1.52
N ASP A 35 5.93 -10.27 2.49
CA ASP A 35 5.44 -10.33 3.86
C ASP A 35 3.93 -10.05 3.86
N GLU A 36 3.18 -10.91 4.52
CA GLU A 36 1.74 -10.76 4.64
C GLU A 36 1.41 -9.47 5.40
N ILE A 37 0.68 -8.57 4.74
CA ILE A 37 0.26 -7.31 5.37
C ILE A 37 -0.84 -7.63 6.40
N THR A 38 -0.52 -7.42 7.66
CA THR A 38 -1.44 -7.62 8.77
C THR A 38 -2.18 -6.34 9.11
N VAL A 39 -3.49 -6.43 9.23
CA VAL A 39 -4.39 -5.35 9.65
C VAL A 39 -4.60 -5.45 11.16
N THR A 40 -4.34 -4.37 11.89
CA THR A 40 -4.32 -4.33 13.35
C THR A 40 -5.43 -3.47 13.97
N GLY A 41 -6.08 -2.61 13.18
CA GLY A 41 -7.13 -1.70 13.65
C GLY A 41 -8.47 -2.38 13.96
N GLU A 42 -8.68 -3.62 13.57
CA GLU A 42 -9.76 -4.46 14.05
C GLU A 42 -9.37 -5.11 15.40
N LYS A 43 -10.35 -5.55 16.18
CA LYS A 43 -10.10 -6.18 17.50
C LYS A 43 -9.20 -7.43 17.43
N PHE A 44 -9.03 -8.01 16.25
CA PHE A 44 -8.20 -9.17 15.99
C PHE A 44 -7.30 -8.87 14.78
N GLU A 45 -6.05 -9.27 14.89
CA GLU A 45 -5.13 -9.22 13.76
C GLU A 45 -5.60 -10.17 12.66
N ARG A 46 -5.71 -9.65 11.44
CA ARG A 46 -6.08 -10.41 10.24
C ARG A 46 -5.20 -10.00 9.08
N SER A 47 -5.08 -10.88 8.11
CA SER A 47 -4.49 -10.47 6.83
C SER A 47 -5.43 -9.52 6.10
N GLN A 48 -4.87 -8.59 5.34
CA GLN A 48 -5.65 -7.65 4.52
C GLN A 48 -6.61 -8.39 3.57
N SER A 49 -6.18 -9.54 3.04
CA SER A 49 -6.98 -10.37 2.13
C SER A 49 -8.19 -11.04 2.80
N SER A 50 -8.16 -11.25 4.12
CA SER A 50 -9.22 -11.88 4.90
C SER A 50 -10.13 -10.88 5.61
N THR A 51 -9.84 -9.58 5.49
CA THR A 51 -10.65 -8.51 6.09
C THR A 51 -11.89 -8.26 5.25
N GLY A 52 -13.07 -8.32 5.87
CA GLY A 52 -14.35 -8.14 5.18
C GLY A 52 -14.67 -6.69 4.80
N SER A 53 -13.97 -5.72 5.36
CA SER A 53 -14.12 -4.30 5.05
C SER A 53 -13.16 -3.86 3.95
N SER A 54 -13.55 -2.82 3.20
CA SER A 54 -12.68 -2.19 2.20
C SER A 54 -11.56 -1.44 2.92
N THR A 55 -10.38 -2.05 2.99
CA THR A 55 -9.23 -1.53 3.74
C THR A 55 -8.06 -1.26 2.81
N SER A 56 -7.42 -0.10 2.95
CA SER A 56 -6.11 0.21 2.39
C SER A 56 -5.10 0.23 3.52
N VAL A 57 -3.94 -0.40 3.30
CA VAL A 57 -2.82 -0.36 4.24
C VAL A 57 -1.61 0.25 3.55
N VAL A 58 -1.00 1.23 4.19
CA VAL A 58 0.23 1.89 3.73
C VAL A 58 1.32 1.62 4.75
N THR A 59 2.33 0.88 4.35
CA THR A 59 3.44 0.48 5.24
C THR A 59 4.48 1.58 5.42
N ALA A 60 5.34 1.45 6.44
CA ALA A 60 6.44 2.38 6.68
C ALA A 60 7.38 2.52 5.47
N GLU A 61 7.63 1.43 4.75
CA GLU A 61 8.48 1.42 3.55
C GLU A 61 7.85 2.24 2.41
N GLN A 62 6.53 2.15 2.24
CA GLN A 62 5.79 2.95 1.27
C GLN A 62 5.79 4.43 1.66
N LEU A 63 5.56 4.74 2.95
CA LEU A 63 5.63 6.10 3.46
C LEU A 63 7.01 6.73 3.26
N LYS A 64 8.08 5.98 3.50
CA LYS A 64 9.47 6.44 3.30
C LYS A 64 9.82 6.70 1.84
N ARG A 65 9.24 5.94 0.91
CA ARG A 65 9.47 6.14 -0.55
C ARG A 65 8.81 7.40 -1.08
N GLU A 66 7.78 7.87 -0.39
CA GLU A 66 6.98 9.00 -0.83
C GLU A 66 7.29 10.24 0.00
N ALA A 67 8.39 10.91 -0.34
CA ALA A 67 8.88 12.10 0.39
C ALA A 67 7.85 13.23 0.55
N ASN A 68 6.78 13.24 -0.24
CA ASN A 68 5.73 14.26 -0.19
C ASN A 68 4.56 13.91 0.75
N LEU A 69 4.55 12.70 1.33
CA LEU A 69 3.53 12.28 2.27
C LEU A 69 3.96 12.60 3.72
N LEU A 70 3.73 13.81 4.13
CA LEU A 70 4.12 14.28 5.46
C LEU A 70 3.00 14.16 6.49
N SER A 71 1.74 14.07 6.04
CA SER A 71 0.57 14.06 6.93
C SER A 71 -0.50 13.06 6.52
N ALA A 72 -1.29 12.60 7.49
CA ALA A 72 -2.42 11.72 7.25
C ALA A 72 -3.47 12.35 6.31
N THR A 73 -3.67 13.66 6.36
CA THR A 73 -4.57 14.36 5.44
C THR A 73 -4.12 14.24 3.98
N GLN A 74 -2.82 14.35 3.72
CA GLN A 74 -2.28 14.16 2.37
C GLN A 74 -2.45 12.71 1.89
N LEU A 75 -2.29 11.75 2.79
CA LEU A 75 -2.52 10.35 2.50
C LEU A 75 -3.99 10.07 2.15
N LEU A 76 -4.92 10.61 2.94
CA LEU A 76 -6.36 10.46 2.70
C LEU A 76 -6.79 11.04 1.34
N LYS A 77 -6.22 12.17 0.91
CA LYS A 77 -6.50 12.76 -0.43
C LYS A 77 -6.12 11.85 -1.59
N ARG A 78 -5.27 10.87 -1.39
CA ARG A 78 -4.83 9.93 -2.42
C ARG A 78 -5.61 8.62 -2.43
N ASP A 79 -6.35 8.36 -1.36
CA ASP A 79 -7.13 7.12 -1.27
C ASP A 79 -8.40 7.21 -2.11
N VAL A 80 -8.77 6.08 -2.70
CA VAL A 80 -9.96 5.97 -3.56
C VAL A 80 -11.23 6.16 -2.74
N ASN A 81 -12.18 6.93 -3.27
CA ASN A 81 -13.45 7.24 -2.63
C ASN A 81 -13.34 8.09 -1.35
N ILE A 82 -12.22 8.78 -1.17
CA ILE A 82 -12.07 9.81 -0.14
C ILE A 82 -11.93 11.16 -0.85
N LEU A 83 -12.85 12.08 -0.53
CA LEU A 83 -12.86 13.42 -1.07
C LEU A 83 -12.65 14.42 0.06
N ASP A 84 -11.55 15.13 0.02
CA ASP A 84 -11.30 16.29 0.87
C ASP A 84 -11.53 17.56 0.05
N THR A 85 -12.58 18.28 0.38
CA THR A 85 -12.94 19.51 -0.30
C THR A 85 -12.00 20.66 0.05
N GLY A 86 -11.23 20.53 1.13
CA GLY A 86 -10.34 21.59 1.62
C GLY A 86 -11.07 22.83 2.13
N LEU A 87 -12.37 22.75 2.32
CA LEU A 87 -13.20 23.86 2.80
C LEU A 87 -13.23 23.90 4.32
N GLY A 88 -12.64 24.93 4.88
CA GLY A 88 -12.64 25.18 6.32
C GLY A 88 -11.99 24.05 7.12
N ASN A 89 -12.66 23.67 8.19
CA ASN A 89 -12.25 22.61 9.10
C ASN A 89 -13.14 21.36 8.96
N ASP A 90 -13.71 21.15 7.79
CA ASP A 90 -14.52 19.98 7.50
C ASP A 90 -13.62 18.76 7.33
N LEU A 91 -14.12 17.62 7.78
CA LEU A 91 -13.41 16.36 7.63
C LEU A 91 -13.71 15.73 6.26
N PRO A 92 -12.78 14.96 5.70
CA PRO A 92 -12.98 14.33 4.40
C PRO A 92 -14.23 13.48 4.32
N THR A 93 -14.87 13.50 3.17
CA THR A 93 -16.01 12.66 2.82
C THR A 93 -15.51 11.30 2.37
N VAL A 94 -16.06 10.23 2.94
CA VAL A 94 -15.71 8.84 2.58
C VAL A 94 -16.92 8.17 1.93
N ARG A 95 -16.77 7.69 0.70
CA ARG A 95 -17.86 7.07 -0.09
C ARG A 95 -19.14 7.92 -0.14
N GLY A 96 -19.00 9.25 -0.23
CA GLY A 96 -20.12 10.16 -0.26
C GLY A 96 -20.72 10.50 1.12
N VAL A 97 -20.21 9.92 2.19
CA VAL A 97 -20.65 10.25 3.57
C VAL A 97 -19.70 11.28 4.15
N ASP A 98 -20.25 12.45 4.51
CA ASP A 98 -19.49 13.53 5.14
C ASP A 98 -18.87 13.08 6.47
N GLY A 99 -17.56 13.27 6.61
CA GLY A 99 -16.80 12.87 7.78
C GLY A 99 -17.03 13.73 9.01
N SER A 100 -17.46 14.98 8.81
CA SER A 100 -17.66 15.94 9.91
C SER A 100 -18.86 15.60 10.81
N GLY A 101 -19.88 14.97 10.25
CA GLY A 101 -21.11 14.65 10.98
C GLY A 101 -22.18 15.73 10.85
N PRO A 102 -23.15 15.82 11.82
CA PRO A 102 -24.32 16.69 11.70
C PRO A 102 -23.98 18.19 11.77
N ALA A 103 -22.80 18.53 12.23
CA ALA A 103 -22.32 19.90 12.28
C ALA A 103 -20.83 19.93 11.92
N GLY A 104 -20.44 20.82 11.02
CA GLY A 104 -19.06 21.01 10.59
C GLY A 104 -18.39 22.23 11.23
N GLY A 105 -17.05 22.30 11.09
CA GLY A 105 -16.26 23.46 11.47
C GLY A 105 -16.40 23.89 12.92
N ALA A 106 -16.50 25.21 13.16
CA ALA A 106 -16.62 25.79 14.49
C ALA A 106 -17.89 25.37 15.24
N VAL A 107 -18.96 25.07 14.52
CA VAL A 107 -20.24 24.64 15.13
C VAL A 107 -20.05 23.24 15.76
N ALA A 108 -19.34 22.35 15.10
CA ALA A 108 -19.04 21.02 15.65
C ALA A 108 -18.25 21.11 16.96
N PHE A 109 -17.32 22.06 17.04
CA PHE A 109 -16.54 22.30 18.24
C PHE A 109 -17.43 22.75 19.42
N PHE A 110 -18.29 23.75 19.21
CA PHE A 110 -19.15 24.26 20.28
C PHE A 110 -20.29 23.30 20.65
N ALA A 111 -20.82 22.57 19.69
CA ALA A 111 -21.92 21.64 19.90
C ALA A 111 -21.47 20.27 20.45
N GLY A 112 -20.19 20.01 20.52
CA GLY A 112 -19.65 18.70 20.94
C GLY A 112 -20.02 17.57 19.99
N SER A 113 -20.14 17.86 18.69
CA SER A 113 -20.50 16.87 17.69
C SER A 113 -19.44 15.78 17.57
N ARG A 114 -19.89 14.52 17.43
CA ARG A 114 -19.01 13.42 17.11
C ARG A 114 -18.81 13.35 15.59
N PRO A 115 -17.56 13.29 15.12
CA PRO A 115 -17.31 13.09 13.70
C PRO A 115 -17.75 11.68 13.28
N ARG A 116 -18.14 11.53 12.02
CA ARG A 116 -18.35 10.21 11.40
C ARG A 116 -17.03 9.57 10.99
N LEU A 117 -16.08 10.41 10.55
CA LEU A 117 -14.72 9.94 10.35
C LEU A 117 -14.05 9.77 11.71
N ASN A 118 -13.60 8.58 12.02
CA ASN A 118 -12.85 8.27 13.23
C ASN A 118 -11.39 8.03 12.89
N MET A 119 -10.49 8.59 13.69
CA MET A 119 -9.06 8.31 13.61
C MET A 119 -8.57 7.80 14.94
N GLN A 120 -7.74 6.77 14.88
CA GLN A 120 -7.04 6.22 16.03
C GLN A 120 -5.54 6.31 15.82
N ILE A 121 -4.81 6.62 16.86
CA ILE A 121 -3.34 6.60 16.92
C ILE A 121 -2.99 5.68 18.07
N ASP A 122 -2.32 4.57 17.77
CA ASP A 122 -1.95 3.53 18.76
C ASP A 122 -3.14 3.08 19.61
N GLY A 123 -4.30 2.89 18.97
CA GLY A 123 -5.55 2.50 19.63
C GLY A 123 -6.30 3.62 20.35
N ARG A 124 -5.72 4.81 20.47
CA ARG A 124 -6.39 5.99 21.06
C ARG A 124 -7.22 6.72 20.02
N THR A 125 -8.50 6.87 20.26
CA THR A 125 -9.38 7.66 19.41
C THR A 125 -9.06 9.15 19.51
N SER A 126 -8.88 9.81 18.38
CA SER A 126 -8.69 11.27 18.30
C SER A 126 -10.00 12.00 18.50
N SER A 127 -9.93 13.17 19.16
CA SER A 127 -11.05 14.09 19.26
C SER A 127 -11.33 14.80 17.94
N TYR A 128 -12.51 15.44 17.79
CA TYR A 128 -12.81 16.26 16.62
C TYR A 128 -11.74 17.35 16.38
N ASN A 129 -11.31 18.00 17.43
CA ASN A 129 -10.30 19.05 17.34
C ASN A 129 -8.95 18.55 16.85
N GLU A 130 -8.52 17.39 17.34
CA GLU A 130 -7.31 16.74 16.85
C GLU A 130 -7.45 16.32 15.38
N LEU A 131 -8.65 15.91 14.96
CA LEU A 131 -8.93 15.58 13.58
C LEU A 131 -8.93 16.79 12.65
N ALA A 132 -9.60 17.85 13.02
CA ALA A 132 -9.79 19.03 12.18
C ALA A 132 -8.55 19.95 12.18
N PHE A 133 -7.93 20.15 13.34
CA PHE A 133 -6.89 21.17 13.52
C PHE A 133 -5.51 20.59 13.85
N GLY A 134 -5.45 19.35 14.33
CA GLY A 134 -4.19 18.75 14.75
C GLY A 134 -3.30 18.38 13.58
N THR A 135 -1.98 18.53 13.75
CA THR A 135 -0.99 18.02 12.83
C THR A 135 -0.87 16.50 12.99
N LYS A 136 -1.09 15.79 11.91
CA LYS A 136 -1.05 14.31 11.88
C LYS A 136 0.16 13.89 11.07
N SER A 137 1.35 13.97 11.70
CA SER A 137 2.59 13.57 11.06
C SER A 137 2.64 12.06 10.84
N LEU A 138 3.21 11.65 9.70
CA LEU A 138 3.44 10.25 9.36
C LEU A 138 4.90 9.82 9.63
N TRP A 139 5.68 10.67 10.29
CA TRP A 139 7.12 10.51 10.44
C TRP A 139 7.54 9.19 11.09
N ASP A 140 6.84 8.76 12.14
CA ASP A 140 7.20 7.59 12.97
C ASP A 140 6.12 6.50 12.94
N MET A 141 5.36 6.43 11.88
CA MET A 141 4.29 5.45 11.74
C MET A 141 4.83 4.14 11.16
N LYS A 142 4.51 3.02 11.80
CA LYS A 142 4.78 1.68 11.29
C LYS A 142 3.92 1.39 10.07
N GLN A 143 2.65 1.75 10.15
CA GLN A 143 1.67 1.61 9.07
C GLN A 143 0.48 2.53 9.30
N VAL A 144 -0.25 2.82 8.24
CA VAL A 144 -1.54 3.51 8.29
C VAL A 144 -2.59 2.62 7.64
N GLU A 145 -3.67 2.39 8.35
CA GLU A 145 -4.81 1.59 7.91
C GLU A 145 -6.01 2.49 7.66
N ILE A 146 -6.61 2.40 6.49
CA ILE A 146 -7.77 3.20 6.10
C ILE A 146 -8.94 2.27 5.86
N TYR A 147 -9.93 2.34 6.74
CA TYR A 147 -11.17 1.58 6.66
C TYR A 147 -12.27 2.45 6.05
N ARG A 148 -12.80 2.03 4.93
CA ARG A 148 -13.88 2.75 4.24
C ARG A 148 -15.27 2.19 4.53
N GLY A 149 -15.36 1.26 5.47
CA GLY A 149 -16.58 0.53 5.77
C GLY A 149 -16.80 -0.67 4.84
N ALA A 150 -17.77 -1.49 5.16
CA ALA A 150 -18.16 -2.66 4.39
C ALA A 150 -18.97 -2.28 3.12
#